data_461f662d7ae52a8e9a64c7c918b2695f
#
_entry.id   461f662d7ae52a8e9a64c7c918b2695f
#
_cell.length_a   1.000
_cell.length_b   1.000
_cell.length_c   1.000
_cell.angle_alpha   90.00
_cell.angle_beta   90.00
_cell.angle_gamma   90.00
#
_symmetry.space_group_name_H-M   'P 1'
#
loop_
_entity.id
_entity.type
_entity.pdbx_description
1 polymer ?
#
loop_
_entity_poly.entity_id
_entity_poly.type
_entity_poly.pdbx_seq_one_letter_code
_entity_poly.pdbx_strand_id
1 'polypeptide(L)'
;MNTKGEGEKSSEDFWVKAERLYYSALIGYIWYEAPEEEKNFITLLNLINASEAREDDETYQSPVDLLFSQLEEREPDHFAVKQYRKFKMAAGKTLKSILISCGARLAPFDIKELRNLMEYDELELDTLGDQKTALFVILSDTDSTFNFVAALMYSQLFNLLCDKADDFYGGRLPVHVRLILDEFANIGQIPNFDKLIATIRSREISASIILQSQSQLKTIYKDAADTIVGNCDSTLFLGGKEKSTLKEISELLGKETIDLYNQSENRGSQVSHGLSYQKLGKDMPYLFVKSSVALNLL
;
A
#
# COMPACT_ATOMS: atom_id res chain seq x y z
N MET A 1 3.39 -12.71 -21.48
CA MET A 1 4.58 -11.85 -21.65
C MET A 1 4.14 -10.59 -22.39
N ASN A 2 3.78 -9.52 -21.67
CA ASN A 2 3.58 -8.20 -22.27
C ASN A 2 4.81 -7.37 -21.92
N THR A 3 5.81 -7.43 -22.78
CA THR A 3 6.87 -6.44 -22.80
C THR A 3 6.29 -5.15 -23.40
N LYS A 4 5.85 -4.21 -22.53
CA LYS A 4 5.66 -2.82 -22.97
C LYS A 4 7.00 -2.35 -23.55
N GLY A 5 6.99 -1.87 -24.80
CA GLY A 5 8.19 -1.41 -25.47
C GLY A 5 8.81 -0.23 -24.72
N GLU A 6 10.13 -0.02 -24.87
CA GLU A 6 10.84 1.08 -24.21
C GLU A 6 10.21 2.46 -24.50
N GLY A 7 9.60 2.63 -25.69
CA GLY A 7 8.89 3.86 -26.06
C GLY A 7 7.60 4.11 -25.28
N GLU A 8 6.84 3.06 -24.91
CA GLU A 8 5.63 3.18 -24.07
C GLU A 8 5.96 3.54 -22.64
N LYS A 9 7.05 2.98 -22.07
CA LYS A 9 7.53 3.35 -20.74
C LYS A 9 7.99 4.82 -20.67
N SER A 10 8.65 5.31 -21.70
CA SER A 10 9.13 6.70 -21.74
C SER A 10 7.99 7.70 -21.86
N SER A 11 6.93 7.39 -22.63
CA SER A 11 5.76 8.25 -22.76
C SER A 11 4.92 8.28 -21.48
N GLU A 12 4.69 7.13 -20.84
CA GLU A 12 3.99 7.05 -19.56
C GLU A 12 4.73 7.82 -18.45
N ASP A 13 6.06 7.77 -18.44
CA ASP A 13 6.92 8.54 -17.51
C ASP A 13 6.80 10.07 -17.73
N PHE A 14 6.71 10.53 -18.98
CA PHE A 14 6.52 11.95 -19.27
C PHE A 14 5.22 12.49 -18.70
N TRP A 15 4.09 11.81 -18.95
CA TRP A 15 2.76 12.23 -18.47
C TRP A 15 2.72 12.30 -16.94
N VAL A 16 3.19 11.27 -16.27
CA VAL A 16 3.24 11.21 -14.80
C VAL A 16 4.11 12.34 -14.23
N LYS A 17 5.25 12.66 -14.85
CA LYS A 17 6.12 13.77 -14.42
C LYS A 17 5.45 15.12 -14.62
N ALA A 18 4.77 15.32 -15.74
CA ALA A 18 4.07 16.56 -16.04
C ALA A 18 2.87 16.80 -15.11
N GLU A 19 2.06 15.77 -14.86
CA GLU A 19 0.98 15.79 -13.86
C GLU A 19 1.53 16.12 -12.47
N ARG A 20 2.65 15.50 -12.08
CA ARG A 20 3.29 15.78 -10.79
C ARG A 20 3.73 17.23 -10.64
N LEU A 21 4.26 17.85 -11.67
CA LEU A 21 4.60 19.27 -11.65
C LEU A 21 3.36 20.12 -11.37
N TYR A 22 2.26 19.80 -12.04
CA TYR A 22 1.00 20.51 -11.87
C TYR A 22 0.42 20.33 -10.48
N TYR A 23 0.30 19.10 -10.00
CA TYR A 23 -0.15 18.83 -8.63
C TYR A 23 0.75 19.49 -7.58
N SER A 24 2.06 19.45 -7.77
CA SER A 24 3.00 20.10 -6.84
C SER A 24 2.82 21.62 -6.83
N ALA A 25 2.49 22.23 -7.97
CA ALA A 25 2.17 23.65 -8.03
C ALA A 25 0.91 23.99 -7.26
N LEU A 26 -0.21 23.26 -7.53
CA LEU A 26 -1.49 23.51 -6.88
C LEU A 26 -1.46 23.22 -5.37
N ILE A 27 -0.89 22.09 -4.98
CA ILE A 27 -0.74 21.72 -3.55
C ILE A 27 0.16 22.73 -2.84
N GLY A 28 1.28 23.14 -3.49
CA GLY A 28 2.14 24.18 -2.94
C GLY A 28 1.43 25.52 -2.77
N TYR A 29 0.58 25.90 -3.74
CA TYR A 29 -0.24 27.11 -3.62
C TYR A 29 -1.21 26.98 -2.43
N ILE A 30 -1.95 25.89 -2.33
CA ILE A 30 -2.91 25.66 -1.23
C ILE A 30 -2.19 25.69 0.12
N TRP A 31 -1.05 25.02 0.22
CA TRP A 31 -0.30 24.89 1.47
C TRP A 31 0.21 26.22 2.02
N TYR A 32 0.76 27.06 1.14
CA TYR A 32 1.42 28.31 1.55
C TYR A 32 0.51 29.52 1.54
N GLU A 33 -0.48 29.56 0.63
CA GLU A 33 -1.26 30.76 0.35
C GLU A 33 -2.72 30.69 0.78
N ALA A 34 -3.31 29.48 0.83
CA ALA A 34 -4.71 29.34 1.19
C ALA A 34 -4.95 29.48 2.71
N PRO A 35 -6.10 30.02 3.13
CA PRO A 35 -6.52 29.97 4.53
C PRO A 35 -6.71 28.52 4.99
N GLU A 36 -6.67 28.30 6.32
CA GLU A 36 -6.67 26.93 6.89
C GLU A 36 -7.89 26.11 6.47
N GLU A 37 -9.04 26.74 6.34
CA GLU A 37 -10.31 26.11 5.95
C GLU A 37 -10.29 25.61 4.48
N GLU A 38 -9.41 26.18 3.66
CA GLU A 38 -9.24 25.82 2.25
C GLU A 38 -8.06 24.84 2.03
N LYS A 39 -7.28 24.50 3.05
CA LYS A 39 -6.19 23.54 2.97
C LYS A 39 -6.70 22.11 2.96
N ASN A 40 -7.53 21.79 1.98
CA ASN A 40 -8.17 20.49 1.83
C ASN A 40 -8.15 20.01 0.38
N PHE A 41 -8.53 18.74 0.20
CA PHE A 41 -8.52 18.10 -1.11
C PHE A 41 -9.58 18.67 -2.06
N ILE A 42 -10.68 19.22 -1.53
CA ILE A 42 -11.75 19.81 -2.35
C ILE A 42 -11.26 21.08 -3.03
N THR A 43 -10.46 21.88 -2.36
CA THR A 43 -9.83 23.06 -2.97
C THR A 43 -8.92 22.66 -4.14
N LEU A 44 -8.14 21.57 -4.00
CA LEU A 44 -7.36 21.04 -5.10
C LEU A 44 -8.23 20.66 -6.31
N LEU A 45 -9.33 19.95 -6.08
CA LEU A 45 -10.29 19.58 -7.15
C LEU A 45 -10.89 20.83 -7.82
N ASN A 46 -11.26 21.82 -7.04
CA ASN A 46 -11.83 23.07 -7.56
C ASN A 46 -10.80 23.83 -8.42
N LEU A 47 -9.55 23.91 -8.02
CA LEU A 47 -8.48 24.52 -8.82
C LEU A 47 -8.25 23.75 -10.14
N ILE A 48 -8.25 22.41 -10.10
CA ILE A 48 -8.12 21.61 -11.32
C ILE A 48 -9.28 21.83 -12.26
N ASN A 49 -10.52 21.88 -11.75
CA ASN A 49 -11.70 22.14 -12.54
C ASN A 49 -11.76 23.59 -13.09
N ALA A 50 -11.13 24.54 -12.40
CA ALA A 50 -11.00 25.92 -12.85
C ALA A 50 -9.87 26.13 -13.88
N SER A 51 -9.07 25.08 -14.12
CA SER A 51 -7.96 25.14 -15.07
C SER A 51 -8.45 24.80 -16.48
N GLU A 52 -8.18 25.68 -17.40
CA GLU A 52 -8.55 25.51 -18.81
C GLU A 52 -7.34 25.87 -19.70
N ALA A 53 -7.14 25.13 -20.76
CA ALA A 53 -6.18 25.44 -21.80
C ALA A 53 -6.91 25.46 -23.15
N ARG A 54 -6.75 26.54 -23.92
CA ARG A 54 -7.33 26.71 -25.26
C ARG A 54 -6.27 26.48 -26.31
N GLU A 55 -6.58 25.68 -27.32
CA GLU A 55 -5.65 25.38 -28.41
C GLU A 55 -5.57 26.49 -29.45
N ASP A 56 -6.66 27.26 -29.58
CA ASP A 56 -6.87 28.31 -30.55
C ASP A 56 -6.48 29.70 -30.02
N ASP A 57 -6.20 29.83 -28.75
CA ASP A 57 -5.81 31.08 -28.08
C ASP A 57 -4.70 30.84 -27.06
N GLU A 58 -3.46 31.04 -27.46
CA GLU A 58 -2.28 30.91 -26.60
C GLU A 58 -2.18 32.03 -25.54
N THR A 59 -2.97 33.11 -25.69
CA THR A 59 -3.00 34.24 -24.74
C THR A 59 -4.06 34.07 -23.67
N TYR A 60 -4.91 33.05 -23.78
CA TYR A 60 -5.95 32.76 -22.80
C TYR A 60 -5.36 32.42 -21.44
N GLN A 61 -5.88 33.09 -20.42
CA GLN A 61 -5.54 32.85 -19.02
C GLN A 61 -6.75 32.29 -18.28
N SER A 62 -6.61 31.11 -17.72
CA SER A 62 -7.60 30.54 -16.81
C SER A 62 -7.58 31.26 -15.45
N PRO A 63 -8.62 31.11 -14.60
CA PRO A 63 -8.59 31.63 -13.23
C PRO A 63 -7.35 31.20 -12.45
N VAL A 64 -6.87 29.98 -12.68
CA VAL A 64 -5.65 29.48 -12.03
C VAL A 64 -4.39 30.17 -12.56
N ASP A 65 -4.33 30.46 -13.86
CA ASP A 65 -3.21 31.24 -14.43
C ASP A 65 -3.12 32.62 -13.76
N LEU A 66 -4.26 33.27 -13.54
CA LEU A 66 -4.29 34.58 -12.87
C LEU A 66 -3.82 34.51 -11.42
N LEU A 67 -4.22 33.47 -10.67
CA LEU A 67 -3.74 33.26 -9.30
C LEU A 67 -2.22 33.10 -9.25
N PHE A 68 -1.65 32.30 -10.15
CA PHE A 68 -0.20 32.10 -10.21
C PHE A 68 0.54 33.34 -10.70
N SER A 69 -0.04 34.13 -11.62
CA SER A 69 0.55 35.39 -12.06
C SER A 69 0.62 36.40 -10.91
N GLN A 70 -0.43 36.53 -10.10
CA GLN A 70 -0.43 37.42 -8.93
C GLN A 70 0.60 36.97 -7.88
N LEU A 71 0.72 35.65 -7.66
CA LEU A 71 1.72 35.13 -6.74
C LEU A 71 3.14 35.37 -7.27
N GLU A 72 3.34 35.19 -8.57
CA GLU A 72 4.64 35.42 -9.24
C GLU A 72 5.10 36.88 -9.16
N GLU A 73 4.17 37.84 -9.30
CA GLU A 73 4.48 39.26 -9.14
C GLU A 73 4.92 39.61 -7.72
N ARG A 74 4.30 38.95 -6.70
CA ARG A 74 4.63 39.13 -5.30
C ARG A 74 5.90 38.38 -4.90
N GLU A 75 6.01 37.13 -5.27
CA GLU A 75 7.09 36.20 -4.87
C GLU A 75 7.58 35.36 -6.06
N PRO A 76 8.46 35.89 -6.93
CA PRO A 76 8.93 35.18 -8.13
C PRO A 76 9.65 33.86 -7.85
N ASP A 77 10.19 33.71 -6.64
CA ASP A 77 10.95 32.55 -6.19
C ASP A 77 10.10 31.53 -5.41
N HIS A 78 8.81 31.77 -5.25
CA HIS A 78 7.90 30.87 -4.54
C HIS A 78 7.91 29.46 -5.13
N PHE A 79 7.88 28.44 -4.27
CA PHE A 79 7.93 27.02 -4.70
C PHE A 79 6.85 26.70 -5.73
N ALA A 80 5.59 27.06 -5.43
CA ALA A 80 4.45 26.76 -6.30
C ALA A 80 4.60 27.43 -7.69
N VAL A 81 5.06 28.68 -7.74
CA VAL A 81 5.33 29.41 -8.98
C VAL A 81 6.40 28.69 -9.82
N LYS A 82 7.49 28.22 -9.20
CA LYS A 82 8.54 27.47 -9.89
C LYS A 82 8.03 26.17 -10.52
N GLN A 83 7.12 25.45 -9.84
CA GLN A 83 6.51 24.22 -10.40
C GLN A 83 5.53 24.58 -11.52
N TYR A 84 4.73 25.62 -11.35
CA TYR A 84 3.76 26.07 -12.33
C TYR A 84 4.41 26.55 -13.63
N ARG A 85 5.48 27.32 -13.55
CA ARG A 85 6.27 27.72 -14.72
C ARG A 85 6.76 26.52 -15.52
N LYS A 86 7.30 25.50 -14.84
CA LYS A 86 7.75 24.26 -15.51
C LYS A 86 6.60 23.54 -16.22
N PHE A 87 5.46 23.47 -15.57
CA PHE A 87 4.26 22.89 -16.16
C PHE A 87 3.79 23.67 -17.40
N LYS A 88 3.77 25.00 -17.33
CA LYS A 88 3.38 25.88 -18.44
C LYS A 88 4.36 25.92 -19.62
N MET A 89 5.55 25.32 -19.49
CA MET A 89 6.47 25.12 -20.63
C MET A 89 5.92 24.16 -21.70
N ALA A 90 4.91 23.35 -21.36
CA ALA A 90 4.26 22.48 -22.31
C ALA A 90 3.46 23.29 -23.33
N ALA A 91 3.50 22.90 -24.62
CA ALA A 91 2.70 23.52 -25.67
C ALA A 91 1.18 23.30 -25.44
N GLY A 92 0.33 24.18 -25.98
CA GLY A 92 -1.11 24.21 -25.67
C GLY A 92 -1.85 22.87 -25.79
N LYS A 93 -1.61 22.08 -26.85
CA LYS A 93 -2.18 20.73 -27.00
C LYS A 93 -1.72 19.76 -25.90
N THR A 94 -0.42 19.80 -25.57
CA THR A 94 0.16 18.97 -24.52
C THR A 94 -0.40 19.37 -23.16
N LEU A 95 -0.49 20.68 -22.89
CA LEU A 95 -1.05 21.24 -21.67
C LEU A 95 -2.49 20.75 -21.44
N LYS A 96 -3.34 20.89 -22.48
CA LYS A 96 -4.72 20.38 -22.44
C LYS A 96 -4.81 18.89 -22.16
N SER A 97 -3.93 18.09 -22.77
CA SER A 97 -3.89 16.66 -22.54
C SER A 97 -3.47 16.31 -21.12
N ILE A 98 -2.55 17.07 -20.51
CA ILE A 98 -2.15 16.90 -19.10
C ILE A 98 -3.34 17.22 -18.17
N LEU A 99 -4.05 18.33 -18.42
CA LEU A 99 -5.23 18.71 -17.64
C LEU A 99 -6.34 17.66 -17.71
N ILE A 100 -6.59 17.10 -18.91
CA ILE A 100 -7.57 16.02 -19.10
C ILE A 100 -7.12 14.77 -18.31
N SER A 101 -5.84 14.44 -18.34
CA SER A 101 -5.30 13.29 -17.59
C SER A 101 -5.43 13.49 -16.08
N CYS A 102 -5.17 14.70 -15.57
CA CYS A 102 -5.40 15.05 -14.17
C CYS A 102 -6.87 14.90 -13.78
N GLY A 103 -7.79 15.45 -14.57
CA GLY A 103 -9.23 15.32 -14.34
C GLY A 103 -9.69 13.86 -14.35
N ALA A 104 -9.24 13.06 -15.32
CA ALA A 104 -9.61 11.65 -15.42
C ALA A 104 -9.14 10.82 -14.20
N ARG A 105 -7.94 11.10 -13.67
CA ARG A 105 -7.44 10.43 -12.46
C ARG A 105 -8.24 10.77 -11.21
N LEU A 106 -8.76 11.98 -11.14
CA LEU A 106 -9.51 12.48 -9.99
C LEU A 106 -11.02 12.36 -10.15
N ALA A 107 -11.51 11.85 -11.29
CA ALA A 107 -12.93 11.62 -11.55
C ALA A 107 -13.68 10.84 -10.44
N PRO A 108 -13.10 9.86 -9.74
CA PRO A 108 -13.76 9.21 -8.62
C PRO A 108 -14.22 10.19 -7.52
N PHE A 109 -13.52 11.31 -7.35
CA PHE A 109 -13.85 12.33 -6.35
C PHE A 109 -14.96 13.30 -6.79
N ASP A 110 -15.54 13.12 -7.97
CA ASP A 110 -16.79 13.79 -8.37
C ASP A 110 -18.01 13.20 -7.66
N ILE A 111 -17.86 11.99 -7.07
CA ILE A 111 -18.88 11.37 -6.25
C ILE A 111 -19.02 12.18 -4.95
N LYS A 112 -20.25 12.66 -4.69
CA LYS A 112 -20.53 13.56 -3.58
C LYS A 112 -20.11 12.99 -2.21
N GLU A 113 -20.38 11.72 -1.99
CA GLU A 113 -20.06 11.01 -0.74
C GLU A 113 -18.54 10.98 -0.50
N LEU A 114 -17.76 10.75 -1.56
CA LEU A 114 -16.31 10.74 -1.48
C LEU A 114 -15.74 12.15 -1.29
N ARG A 115 -16.35 13.16 -1.93
CA ARG A 115 -15.97 14.56 -1.70
C ARG A 115 -16.17 14.96 -0.25
N ASN A 116 -17.32 14.64 0.33
CA ASN A 116 -17.62 14.96 1.72
C ASN A 116 -16.61 14.29 2.68
N LEU A 117 -16.19 13.05 2.38
CA LEU A 117 -15.19 12.34 3.17
C LEU A 117 -13.82 13.02 3.16
N MET A 118 -13.51 13.81 2.11
CA MET A 118 -12.19 14.46 1.91
C MET A 118 -12.23 15.97 2.27
N GLU A 119 -13.32 16.46 2.81
CA GLU A 119 -13.50 17.89 3.06
C GLU A 119 -12.75 18.37 4.30
N TYR A 120 -12.72 17.54 5.34
CA TYR A 120 -12.03 17.84 6.60
C TYR A 120 -11.54 16.56 7.29
N ASP A 121 -10.59 16.69 8.21
CA ASP A 121 -10.03 15.58 8.96
C ASP A 121 -10.91 15.22 10.17
N GLU A 122 -11.68 14.14 10.04
CA GLU A 122 -12.46 13.57 11.15
C GLU A 122 -11.73 12.46 11.90
N LEU A 123 -10.70 11.87 11.27
CA LEU A 123 -10.06 10.66 11.79
C LEU A 123 -8.96 10.97 12.79
N GLU A 124 -8.34 12.16 12.69
CA GLU A 124 -7.20 12.55 13.54
C GLU A 124 -6.17 11.40 13.66
N LEU A 125 -5.78 10.84 12.51
CA LEU A 125 -4.97 9.60 12.44
C LEU A 125 -3.64 9.72 13.20
N ASP A 126 -3.10 10.92 13.33
CA ASP A 126 -1.89 11.22 14.08
C ASP A 126 -2.04 11.03 15.60
N THR A 127 -3.28 11.01 16.11
CA THR A 127 -3.57 10.86 17.56
C THR A 127 -3.68 9.41 18.02
N LEU A 128 -3.74 8.44 17.09
CA LEU A 128 -3.97 7.03 17.44
C LEU A 128 -2.89 6.42 18.34
N GLY A 129 -1.69 7.00 18.36
CA GLY A 129 -0.59 6.58 19.22
C GLY A 129 -0.51 7.33 20.55
N ASP A 130 -1.37 8.31 20.80
CA ASP A 130 -1.34 9.15 22.01
C ASP A 130 -2.18 8.58 23.14
N GLN A 131 -3.30 7.96 22.80
CA GLN A 131 -4.26 7.42 23.76
C GLN A 131 -4.84 6.09 23.28
N LYS A 132 -5.48 5.35 24.19
CA LYS A 132 -6.13 4.08 23.83
C LYS A 132 -7.36 4.34 22.97
N THR A 133 -7.23 4.09 21.67
CA THR A 133 -8.26 4.32 20.67
C THR A 133 -8.47 3.05 19.86
N ALA A 134 -9.67 2.82 19.36
CA ALA A 134 -9.98 1.75 18.41
C ALA A 134 -10.61 2.37 17.15
N LEU A 135 -9.92 2.23 16.02
CA LEU A 135 -10.42 2.63 14.70
C LEU A 135 -10.88 1.39 13.94
N PHE A 136 -12.14 1.37 13.50
CA PHE A 136 -12.71 0.32 12.67
C PHE A 136 -12.85 0.82 11.23
N VAL A 137 -12.16 0.18 10.32
CA VAL A 137 -12.22 0.49 8.88
C VAL A 137 -13.00 -0.63 8.19
N ILE A 138 -14.18 -0.30 7.69
CA ILE A 138 -15.07 -1.26 7.04
C ILE A 138 -14.94 -1.08 5.52
N LEU A 139 -14.50 -2.13 4.84
CA LEU A 139 -14.36 -2.18 3.39
C LEU A 139 -15.34 -3.17 2.79
N SER A 140 -15.79 -2.91 1.56
CA SER A 140 -16.57 -3.90 0.82
C SER A 140 -15.65 -5.05 0.40
N ASP A 141 -16.13 -6.28 0.53
CA ASP A 141 -15.48 -7.49 0.05
C ASP A 141 -15.83 -7.80 -1.42
N THR A 142 -16.89 -7.20 -1.93
CA THR A 142 -17.41 -7.43 -3.28
C THR A 142 -17.14 -6.28 -4.27
N ASP A 143 -16.87 -5.07 -3.76
CA ASP A 143 -16.61 -3.88 -4.58
C ASP A 143 -15.27 -3.24 -4.23
N SER A 144 -14.34 -3.28 -5.16
CA SER A 144 -12.99 -2.74 -5.01
C SER A 144 -12.84 -1.29 -5.49
N THR A 145 -13.92 -0.65 -5.94
CA THR A 145 -13.89 0.68 -6.57
C THR A 145 -13.20 1.73 -5.69
N PHE A 146 -13.40 1.67 -4.37
CA PHE A 146 -12.88 2.64 -3.41
C PHE A 146 -11.71 2.14 -2.57
N ASN A 147 -11.14 0.98 -2.88
CA ASN A 147 -10.01 0.44 -2.12
C ASN A 147 -8.79 1.36 -2.10
N PHE A 148 -8.63 2.19 -3.13
CA PHE A 148 -7.56 3.20 -3.16
C PHE A 148 -7.65 4.23 -2.03
N VAL A 149 -8.87 4.52 -1.54
CA VAL A 149 -9.08 5.43 -0.39
C VAL A 149 -8.51 4.82 0.87
N ALA A 150 -8.76 3.53 1.10
CA ALA A 150 -8.20 2.80 2.22
C ALA A 150 -6.66 2.72 2.12
N ALA A 151 -6.12 2.43 0.93
CA ALA A 151 -4.68 2.41 0.72
C ALA A 151 -4.03 3.78 1.00
N LEU A 152 -4.70 4.88 0.60
CA LEU A 152 -4.26 6.24 0.90
C LEU A 152 -4.30 6.52 2.40
N MET A 153 -5.40 6.19 3.07
CA MET A 153 -5.56 6.33 4.53
C MET A 153 -4.46 5.58 5.29
N TYR A 154 -4.20 4.30 4.95
CA TYR A 154 -3.12 3.54 5.59
C TYR A 154 -1.75 4.13 5.32
N SER A 155 -1.50 4.66 4.11
CA SER A 155 -0.24 5.34 3.80
C SER A 155 -0.05 6.58 4.66
N GLN A 156 -1.10 7.39 4.84
CA GLN A 156 -1.08 8.57 5.73
C GLN A 156 -0.89 8.15 7.19
N LEU A 157 -1.65 7.15 7.65
CA LEU A 157 -1.57 6.65 9.03
C LEU A 157 -0.14 6.24 9.40
N PHE A 158 0.51 5.43 8.57
CA PHE A 158 1.89 5.00 8.84
C PHE A 158 2.86 6.17 8.88
N ASN A 159 2.76 7.11 7.93
CA ASN A 159 3.64 8.26 7.89
C ASN A 159 3.43 9.17 9.11
N LEU A 160 2.19 9.54 9.41
CA LEU A 160 1.85 10.39 10.54
C LEU A 160 2.30 9.80 11.88
N LEU A 161 2.07 8.50 12.10
CA LEU A 161 2.50 7.82 13.32
C LEU A 161 4.02 7.71 13.42
N CYS A 162 4.71 7.46 12.32
CA CYS A 162 6.17 7.40 12.29
C CYS A 162 6.78 8.77 12.56
N ASP A 163 6.31 9.81 11.88
CA ASP A 163 6.79 11.19 12.05
C ASP A 163 6.53 11.67 13.48
N LYS A 164 5.34 11.39 14.02
CA LYS A 164 5.02 11.75 15.41
C LYS A 164 5.87 11.00 16.42
N ALA A 165 6.14 9.71 16.19
CA ALA A 165 7.05 8.96 17.06
C ALA A 165 8.45 9.57 17.06
N ASP A 166 8.96 9.94 15.88
CA ASP A 166 10.33 10.45 15.73
C ASP A 166 10.45 11.89 16.22
N ASP A 167 9.52 12.77 15.84
CA ASP A 167 9.65 14.22 16.08
C ASP A 167 9.15 14.64 17.47
N PHE A 168 8.13 13.98 18.03
CA PHE A 168 7.53 14.37 19.31
C PHE A 168 7.88 13.44 20.45
N TYR A 169 8.04 12.13 20.21
CA TYR A 169 8.19 11.13 21.26
C TYR A 169 9.59 10.49 21.33
N GLY A 170 10.57 11.04 20.61
CA GLY A 170 11.95 10.53 20.66
C GLY A 170 12.12 9.11 20.13
N GLY A 171 11.30 8.74 19.14
CA GLY A 171 11.41 7.49 18.40
C GLY A 171 10.38 6.42 18.76
N ARG A 172 9.50 6.63 19.76
CA ARG A 172 8.50 5.63 20.17
C ARG A 172 7.19 6.26 20.59
N LEU A 173 6.08 5.76 20.08
CA LEU A 173 4.75 6.18 20.51
C LEU A 173 4.49 5.79 21.98
N PRO A 174 3.76 6.62 22.74
CA PRO A 174 3.41 6.33 24.15
C PRO A 174 2.44 5.16 24.29
N VAL A 175 1.59 4.92 23.29
CA VAL A 175 0.65 3.80 23.24
C VAL A 175 0.97 2.96 22.00
N HIS A 176 1.11 1.64 22.20
CA HIS A 176 1.34 0.70 21.10
C HIS A 176 0.16 0.69 20.13
N VAL A 177 0.44 0.92 18.85
CA VAL A 177 -0.57 0.87 17.79
C VAL A 177 -0.49 -0.47 17.08
N ARG A 178 -1.55 -1.27 17.18
CA ARG A 178 -1.65 -2.56 16.52
C ARG A 178 -2.65 -2.49 15.37
N LEU A 179 -2.17 -2.74 14.16
CA LEU A 179 -3.01 -2.88 12.97
C LEU A 179 -3.38 -4.35 12.77
N ILE A 180 -4.68 -4.63 12.65
CA ILE A 180 -5.21 -5.93 12.28
C ILE A 180 -5.80 -5.76 10.89
N LEU A 181 -5.06 -6.22 9.88
CA LEU A 181 -5.38 -6.03 8.47
C LEU A 181 -6.01 -7.32 7.93
N ASP A 182 -7.29 -7.48 8.23
CA ASP A 182 -8.07 -8.61 7.73
C ASP A 182 -8.35 -8.43 6.24
N GLU A 183 -8.38 -9.53 5.50
CA GLU A 183 -8.52 -9.53 4.03
C GLU A 183 -7.57 -8.50 3.37
N PHE A 184 -6.29 -8.51 3.80
CA PHE A 184 -5.29 -7.51 3.39
C PHE A 184 -5.21 -7.30 1.88
N ALA A 185 -5.47 -8.35 1.09
CA ALA A 185 -5.52 -8.26 -0.36
C ALA A 185 -6.60 -7.29 -0.87
N ASN A 186 -7.68 -7.09 -0.11
CA ASN A 186 -8.78 -6.19 -0.50
C ASN A 186 -8.47 -4.71 -0.25
N ILE A 187 -7.48 -4.39 0.56
CA ILE A 187 -7.05 -3.00 0.78
C ILE A 187 -6.41 -2.41 -0.48
N GLY A 188 -5.86 -3.27 -1.35
CA GLY A 188 -5.04 -2.85 -2.48
C GLY A 188 -3.58 -2.63 -2.08
N GLN A 189 -2.81 -1.99 -2.96
CA GLN A 189 -1.40 -1.73 -2.69
C GLN A 189 -1.22 -0.47 -1.84
N ILE A 190 -0.76 -0.62 -0.60
CA ILE A 190 -0.30 0.50 0.22
C ILE A 190 1.10 0.91 -0.28
N PRO A 191 1.31 2.18 -0.70
CA PRO A 191 2.60 2.63 -1.19
C PRO A 191 3.74 2.42 -0.20
N ASN A 192 4.88 1.89 -0.66
CA ASN A 192 6.08 1.63 0.15
C ASN A 192 5.87 0.74 1.40
N PHE A 193 4.83 -0.09 1.43
CA PHE A 193 4.52 -0.93 2.58
C PHE A 193 5.65 -1.89 2.94
N ASP A 194 6.40 -2.38 1.97
CA ASP A 194 7.61 -3.21 2.16
C ASP A 194 8.67 -2.51 3.01
N LYS A 195 8.82 -1.18 2.85
CA LYS A 195 9.74 -0.37 3.67
C LYS A 195 9.16 -0.02 5.02
N LEU A 196 7.86 0.30 5.04
CA LEU A 196 7.15 0.64 6.27
C LEU A 196 7.19 -0.52 7.26
N ILE A 197 6.83 -1.74 6.85
CA ILE A 197 6.79 -2.92 7.71
C ILE A 197 8.16 -3.23 8.36
N ALA A 198 9.26 -2.87 7.70
CA ALA A 198 10.60 -3.04 8.24
C ALA A 198 10.96 -2.03 9.35
N THR A 199 10.28 -0.88 9.41
CA THR A 199 10.65 0.26 10.27
C THR A 199 9.69 0.52 11.42
N ILE A 200 8.43 0.12 11.31
CA ILE A 200 7.37 0.47 12.28
C ILE A 200 7.60 -0.11 13.68
N ARG A 201 8.27 -1.26 13.80
CA ARG A 201 8.49 -1.97 15.08
C ARG A 201 9.18 -1.09 16.12
N SER A 202 10.23 -0.36 15.74
CA SER A 202 10.95 0.52 16.66
C SER A 202 10.09 1.64 17.22
N ARG A 203 9.01 2.00 16.55
CA ARG A 203 8.10 3.10 16.87
C ARG A 203 6.84 2.67 17.64
N GLU A 204 6.83 1.45 18.20
CA GLU A 204 5.66 0.85 18.88
C GLU A 204 4.46 0.66 17.95
N ILE A 205 4.71 0.32 16.69
CA ILE A 205 3.66 -0.01 15.72
C ILE A 205 3.85 -1.45 15.26
N SER A 206 2.79 -2.23 15.24
CA SER A 206 2.78 -3.60 14.71
C SER A 206 1.63 -3.83 13.74
N ALA A 207 1.84 -4.74 12.79
CA ALA A 207 0.82 -5.14 11.82
C ALA A 207 0.61 -6.65 11.84
N SER A 208 -0.64 -7.08 11.87
CA SER A 208 -1.06 -8.46 11.66
C SER A 208 -1.72 -8.53 10.28
N ILE A 209 -1.03 -9.13 9.32
CA ILE A 209 -1.49 -9.28 7.94
C ILE A 209 -2.21 -10.61 7.80
N ILE A 210 -3.49 -10.59 7.44
CA ILE A 210 -4.32 -11.78 7.29
C ILE A 210 -4.64 -11.98 5.81
N LEU A 211 -4.32 -13.16 5.30
CA LEU A 211 -4.46 -13.53 3.89
C LEU A 211 -5.09 -14.92 3.76
N GLN A 212 -5.80 -15.15 2.70
CA GLN A 212 -6.29 -16.50 2.35
C GLN A 212 -5.19 -17.36 1.73
N SER A 213 -4.21 -16.72 1.06
CA SER A 213 -3.04 -17.37 0.49
C SER A 213 -1.90 -16.37 0.27
N GLN A 214 -0.66 -16.85 0.24
CA GLN A 214 0.50 -15.98 -0.08
C GLN A 214 0.50 -15.49 -1.52
N SER A 215 -0.15 -16.21 -2.44
CA SER A 215 -0.30 -15.78 -3.82
C SER A 215 -1.05 -14.46 -3.97
N GLN A 216 -1.99 -14.14 -3.06
CA GLN A 216 -2.65 -12.84 -3.03
C GLN A 216 -1.65 -11.69 -2.81
N LEU A 217 -0.73 -11.86 -1.86
CA LEU A 217 0.30 -10.86 -1.58
C LEU A 217 1.23 -10.67 -2.79
N LYS A 218 1.66 -11.78 -3.41
CA LYS A 218 2.51 -11.75 -4.61
C LYS A 218 1.83 -11.09 -5.82
N THR A 219 0.52 -11.21 -5.94
CA THR A 219 -0.24 -10.54 -7.01
C THR A 219 -0.18 -9.01 -6.86
N ILE A 220 -0.29 -8.50 -5.64
CA ILE A 220 -0.36 -7.06 -5.35
C ILE A 220 1.04 -6.44 -5.28
N TYR A 221 1.94 -7.05 -4.51
CA TYR A 221 3.26 -6.50 -4.19
C TYR A 221 4.41 -7.05 -5.05
N LYS A 222 4.14 -8.06 -5.89
CA LYS A 222 5.14 -8.68 -6.78
C LYS A 222 6.41 -9.08 -5.99
N ASP A 223 7.57 -8.61 -6.42
CA ASP A 223 8.87 -8.92 -5.79
C ASP A 223 8.98 -8.40 -4.35
N ALA A 224 8.24 -7.34 -4.00
CA ALA A 224 8.21 -6.82 -2.63
C ALA A 224 7.45 -7.72 -1.64
N ALA A 225 6.65 -8.69 -2.11
CA ALA A 225 5.92 -9.61 -1.25
C ALA A 225 6.84 -10.42 -0.33
N ASP A 226 7.96 -10.91 -0.85
CA ASP A 226 8.92 -11.70 -0.06
C ASP A 226 9.60 -10.83 1.02
N THR A 227 9.80 -9.53 0.76
CA THR A 227 10.29 -8.58 1.76
C THR A 227 9.26 -8.37 2.87
N ILE A 228 7.98 -8.24 2.53
CA ILE A 228 6.90 -8.09 3.52
C ILE A 228 6.83 -9.32 4.43
N VAL A 229 6.79 -10.52 3.86
CA VAL A 229 6.78 -11.78 4.62
C VAL A 229 8.03 -11.92 5.50
N GLY A 230 9.20 -11.58 4.96
CA GLY A 230 10.48 -11.65 5.67
C GLY A 230 10.60 -10.68 6.86
N ASN A 231 9.79 -9.61 6.91
CA ASN A 231 9.71 -8.68 8.03
C ASN A 231 8.62 -9.06 9.07
N CYS A 232 7.87 -10.13 8.84
CA CYS A 232 6.93 -10.68 9.80
C CYS A 232 7.64 -11.70 10.71
N ASP A 233 7.79 -11.40 11.99
CA ASP A 233 8.48 -12.28 12.96
C ASP A 233 7.77 -13.64 13.15
N SER A 234 6.46 -13.69 12.97
CA SER A 234 5.64 -14.86 13.22
C SER A 234 4.70 -15.15 12.05
N THR A 235 4.61 -16.40 11.66
CA THR A 235 3.66 -16.89 10.67
C THR A 235 2.72 -17.90 11.30
N LEU A 236 1.41 -17.60 11.29
CA LEU A 236 0.37 -18.49 11.73
C LEU A 236 -0.35 -19.08 10.52
N PHE A 237 -0.24 -20.39 10.33
CA PHE A 237 -0.93 -21.09 9.27
C PHE A 237 -2.08 -21.93 9.83
N LEU A 238 -3.31 -21.56 9.48
CA LEU A 238 -4.53 -22.21 9.96
C LEU A 238 -5.05 -23.32 9.01
N GLY A 239 -4.31 -23.56 7.93
CA GLY A 239 -4.68 -24.54 6.91
C GLY A 239 -5.06 -23.88 5.59
N GLY A 240 -5.11 -24.68 4.53
CA GLY A 240 -5.45 -24.21 3.18
C GLY A 240 -5.19 -25.31 2.16
N LYS A 241 -5.66 -25.11 0.92
CA LYS A 241 -5.47 -26.06 -0.19
C LYS A 241 -4.60 -25.49 -1.31
N GLU A 242 -4.16 -24.26 -1.18
CA GLU A 242 -3.35 -23.60 -2.20
C GLU A 242 -1.93 -24.16 -2.17
N LYS A 243 -1.51 -24.76 -3.30
CA LYS A 243 -0.30 -25.57 -3.38
C LYS A 243 0.99 -24.78 -3.17
N SER A 244 1.06 -23.54 -3.61
CA SER A 244 2.27 -22.72 -3.46
C SER A 244 2.48 -22.35 -2.00
N THR A 245 1.44 -21.90 -1.28
CA THR A 245 1.49 -21.62 0.15
C THR A 245 1.87 -22.88 0.96
N LEU A 246 1.25 -24.03 0.65
CA LEU A 246 1.60 -25.30 1.31
C LEU A 246 3.05 -25.68 1.11
N LYS A 247 3.57 -25.49 -0.09
CA LYS A 247 4.97 -25.78 -0.42
C LYS A 247 5.92 -24.87 0.37
N GLU A 248 5.66 -23.55 0.39
CA GLU A 248 6.47 -22.58 1.12
C GLU A 248 6.48 -22.86 2.64
N ILE A 249 5.32 -23.13 3.24
CA ILE A 249 5.24 -23.49 4.66
C ILE A 249 6.00 -24.80 4.94
N SER A 250 5.86 -25.81 4.06
CA SER A 250 6.60 -27.08 4.19
C SER A 250 8.13 -26.89 4.10
N GLU A 251 8.58 -26.01 3.22
CA GLU A 251 10.00 -25.67 3.07
C GLU A 251 10.55 -24.93 4.29
N LEU A 252 9.75 -24.01 4.88
CA LEU A 252 10.10 -23.30 6.11
C LEU A 252 10.23 -24.23 7.32
N LEU A 253 9.37 -25.26 7.42
CA LEU A 253 9.43 -26.26 8.50
C LEU A 253 10.64 -27.18 8.38
N GLY A 254 11.21 -27.31 7.18
CA GLY A 254 12.34 -28.16 6.92
C GLY A 254 11.97 -29.63 6.76
N LYS A 255 12.97 -30.50 6.95
CA LYS A 255 12.86 -31.98 6.77
C LYS A 255 13.27 -32.71 8.03
N GLU A 256 12.52 -33.73 8.41
CA GLU A 256 12.86 -34.62 9.51
C GLU A 256 13.16 -36.03 8.98
N THR A 257 14.09 -36.73 9.64
CA THR A 257 14.35 -38.12 9.36
C THR A 257 13.39 -38.99 10.17
N ILE A 258 12.56 -39.76 9.47
CA ILE A 258 11.63 -40.71 10.11
C ILE A 258 12.20 -42.13 10.00
N ASP A 259 12.29 -42.82 11.13
CA ASP A 259 12.60 -44.24 11.17
C ASP A 259 11.31 -45.05 10.96
N LEU A 260 11.21 -45.75 9.84
CA LEU A 260 10.09 -46.64 9.55
C LEU A 260 10.46 -48.07 9.93
N TYR A 261 9.65 -48.69 10.79
CA TYR A 261 9.74 -50.09 11.14
C TYR A 261 8.78 -50.91 10.31
N ASN A 262 9.28 -51.81 9.48
CA ASN A 262 8.46 -52.80 8.81
C ASN A 262 8.53 -54.12 9.58
N GLN A 263 7.39 -54.57 10.11
CA GLN A 263 7.23 -55.91 10.63
C GLN A 263 6.67 -56.81 9.53
N SER A 264 7.41 -57.79 9.12
CA SER A 264 6.91 -58.88 8.24
C SER A 264 6.80 -60.17 9.03
N GLU A 265 5.60 -60.70 9.10
CA GLU A 265 5.30 -62.01 9.70
C GLU A 265 5.05 -63.02 8.56
N ASN A 266 5.89 -64.02 8.45
CA ASN A 266 5.72 -65.06 7.43
C ASN A 266 5.10 -66.30 8.12
N ARG A 267 3.84 -66.61 7.78
CA ARG A 267 3.08 -67.78 8.31
C ARG A 267 3.23 -68.99 7.38
N GLY A 268 4.44 -69.48 7.25
CA GLY A 268 4.74 -70.75 6.56
C GLY A 268 4.99 -71.86 7.58
N SER A 269 5.29 -73.09 7.10
CA SER A 269 5.65 -74.25 7.95
C SER A 269 6.92 -74.08 8.82
N GLN A 270 7.62 -72.99 8.63
CA GLN A 270 8.60 -72.41 9.57
C GLN A 270 8.28 -70.95 9.80
N VAL A 271 7.93 -70.62 11.05
CA VAL A 271 7.64 -69.22 11.45
C VAL A 271 8.98 -68.49 11.56
N SER A 272 9.18 -67.49 10.73
CA SER A 272 10.32 -66.59 10.85
C SER A 272 9.81 -65.15 11.10
N HIS A 273 10.28 -64.49 12.16
CA HIS A 273 10.08 -63.09 12.42
C HIS A 273 11.25 -62.28 11.90
N GLY A 274 11.02 -61.46 10.91
CA GLY A 274 12.04 -60.54 10.36
C GLY A 274 11.70 -59.09 10.73
N LEU A 275 12.56 -58.42 11.47
CA LEU A 275 12.57 -56.97 11.65
C LEU A 275 13.51 -56.38 10.61
N SER A 276 13.00 -55.67 9.60
CA SER A 276 13.83 -54.92 8.69
C SER A 276 13.76 -53.44 9.04
N TYR A 277 14.92 -52.85 9.28
CA TYR A 277 15.06 -51.41 9.44
C TYR A 277 15.29 -50.79 8.07
N GLN A 278 14.36 -49.95 7.64
CA GLN A 278 14.55 -49.13 6.46
C GLN A 278 14.73 -47.69 6.91
N LYS A 279 15.95 -47.18 6.86
CA LYS A 279 16.24 -45.79 7.07
C LYS A 279 15.86 -45.04 5.79
N LEU A 280 14.65 -44.51 5.73
CA LEU A 280 14.25 -43.61 4.63
C LEU A 280 14.92 -42.26 4.84
N GLY A 281 16.05 -42.10 4.13
CA GLY A 281 16.82 -40.87 4.19
C GLY A 281 16.06 -39.69 3.55
N LYS A 282 16.21 -38.58 4.20
CA LYS A 282 16.27 -37.20 3.73
C LYS A 282 15.10 -36.53 3.00
N ASP A 283 14.06 -37.17 2.47
CA ASP A 283 13.18 -36.51 1.51
C ASP A 283 11.66 -36.56 1.79
N MET A 284 11.24 -36.83 3.02
CA MET A 284 9.83 -36.61 3.37
C MET A 284 9.63 -35.24 3.96
N PRO A 285 8.85 -34.37 3.29
CA PRO A 285 8.40 -33.12 3.89
C PRO A 285 7.46 -33.43 5.06
N TYR A 286 7.49 -32.63 6.13
CA TYR A 286 6.55 -32.68 7.23
C TYR A 286 5.13 -32.59 6.70
N LEU A 287 4.44 -33.71 6.60
CA LEU A 287 3.10 -33.79 6.00
C LEU A 287 1.99 -33.86 7.06
N PHE A 288 2.27 -33.44 8.28
CA PHE A 288 1.26 -33.34 9.32
C PHE A 288 1.36 -32.03 10.09
N VAL A 289 0.80 -30.96 9.51
CA VAL A 289 0.25 -29.91 10.36
C VAL A 289 -1.06 -30.46 10.93
N LYS A 290 -0.99 -31.06 12.10
CA LYS A 290 -2.16 -31.44 12.86
C LYS A 290 -2.93 -30.15 13.16
N SER A 291 -4.18 -30.09 12.73
CA SER A 291 -5.14 -29.03 13.06
C SER A 291 -5.47 -29.04 14.56
N SER A 292 -4.53 -28.65 15.38
CA SER A 292 -4.76 -28.34 16.80
C SER A 292 -3.51 -27.73 17.42
N VAL A 293 -3.16 -26.53 17.02
CA VAL A 293 -2.39 -25.65 17.89
C VAL A 293 -3.37 -24.70 18.52
N ALA A 294 -3.85 -25.08 19.70
CA ALA A 294 -4.51 -24.15 20.59
C ALA A 294 -3.47 -23.09 20.99
N LEU A 295 -3.63 -21.90 20.48
CA LEU A 295 -2.79 -20.77 20.86
C LEU A 295 -3.25 -20.30 22.26
N ASN A 296 -2.48 -20.57 23.28
CA ASN A 296 -2.48 -19.79 24.51
C ASN A 296 -1.69 -18.49 24.22
N LEU A 297 -2.39 -17.44 23.83
CA LEU A 297 -1.87 -16.08 23.84
C LEU A 297 -2.13 -15.49 25.22
N LEU A 298 -1.09 -15.39 26.02
CA LEU A 298 -1.00 -14.46 27.13
C LEU A 298 -0.41 -13.14 26.65
#